data_759848caa9909ec6886a45a9e3006d20
#
_entry.id   759848caa9909ec6886a45a9e3006d20
#
_cell.length_a   1.000
_cell.length_b   1.000
_cell.length_c   1.000
_cell.angle_alpha   90.00
_cell.angle_beta   90.00
_cell.angle_gamma   90.00
#
_symmetry.space_group_name_H-M   'P 1'
#
loop_
_entity.id
_entity.type
_entity.pdbx_description
1 polymer ?
#
loop_
_entity_poly.entity_id
_entity_poly.type
_entity_poly.pdbx_seq_one_letter_code
_entity_poly.pdbx_strand_id
1 'polypeptide(L)'
;NIVQPRNVMPVHGEWRHLVANAELAVATGVPRGHVALAEDGVVVDLVDGGVSIAGAVPCGYVYVDGSSVGGADETLLKDRRILRDEGFISVIVVIDSMTGKVAAGPEITARGFVEDDVIFDEVRPKLEAALAEAISRGVRDTHELQQVIRRAVGGWVGRKIRRRPMIIPT
;
A
#
# COMPACT_ATOMS: atom_id res chain seq x y z
N ASN A 1 20.56 -21.63 29.79
CA ASN A 1 21.43 -22.46 30.63
C ASN A 1 20.71 -23.60 31.37
N ILE A 2 19.38 -23.57 31.53
CA ILE A 2 18.62 -24.63 32.22
C ILE A 2 18.41 -25.83 31.30
N VAL A 3 17.93 -25.61 30.07
CA VAL A 3 17.56 -26.67 29.13
C VAL A 3 18.75 -27.25 28.39
N GLN A 4 19.79 -26.47 28.13
CA GLN A 4 21.01 -26.83 27.37
C GLN A 4 20.66 -27.56 26.06
N PRO A 5 19.91 -26.90 25.13
CA PRO A 5 19.45 -27.54 23.93
C PRO A 5 20.61 -27.94 23.03
N ARG A 6 20.49 -29.07 22.36
CA ARG A 6 21.48 -29.55 21.40
C ARG A 6 21.42 -28.76 20.08
N ASN A 7 20.22 -28.41 19.67
CA ASN A 7 19.94 -27.62 18.48
C ASN A 7 18.97 -26.47 18.82
N VAL A 8 19.06 -25.38 18.07
CA VAL A 8 18.17 -24.22 18.20
C VAL A 8 17.67 -23.81 16.83
N MET A 9 16.38 -23.59 16.71
CA MET A 9 15.73 -22.96 15.58
C MET A 9 14.89 -21.80 16.10
N PRO A 10 15.31 -20.54 15.90
CA PRO A 10 14.52 -19.37 16.25
C PRO A 10 13.25 -19.33 15.41
N VAL A 11 12.12 -19.01 16.03
CA VAL A 11 10.82 -18.83 15.39
C VAL A 11 10.14 -17.59 15.95
N HIS A 12 9.07 -17.11 15.29
CA HIS A 12 8.33 -15.93 15.70
C HIS A 12 9.14 -14.63 15.64
N GLY A 13 9.13 -14.01 14.49
CA GLY A 13 9.72 -12.70 14.34
C GLY A 13 10.17 -12.42 12.91
N GLU A 14 10.63 -11.22 12.70
CA GLU A 14 11.29 -10.85 11.45
C GLU A 14 12.70 -11.47 11.41
N TRP A 15 13.27 -11.60 10.23
CA TRP A 15 14.61 -12.16 10.03
C TRP A 15 15.66 -11.61 11.01
N ARG A 16 15.67 -10.30 11.24
CA ARG A 16 16.59 -9.67 12.22
C ARG A 16 16.44 -10.21 13.64
N HIS A 17 15.22 -10.58 14.05
CA HIS A 17 14.96 -11.17 15.37
C HIS A 17 15.45 -12.61 15.44
N LEU A 18 15.28 -13.36 14.33
CA LEU A 18 15.78 -14.75 14.24
C LEU A 18 17.30 -14.77 14.31
N VAL A 19 17.97 -13.87 13.59
CA VAL A 19 19.45 -13.75 13.63
C VAL A 19 19.93 -13.37 15.02
N ALA A 20 19.32 -12.37 15.66
CA ALA A 20 19.71 -11.97 17.02
C ALA A 20 19.53 -13.10 18.04
N ASN A 21 18.43 -13.88 17.93
CA ASN A 21 18.20 -15.03 18.79
C ASN A 21 19.22 -16.16 18.54
N ALA A 22 19.60 -16.39 17.28
CA ALA A 22 20.64 -17.34 16.92
C ALA A 22 21.99 -16.98 17.54
N GLU A 23 22.40 -15.71 17.49
CA GLU A 23 23.63 -15.23 18.11
C GLU A 23 23.60 -15.40 19.64
N LEU A 24 22.47 -15.17 20.28
CA LEU A 24 22.30 -15.44 21.71
C LEU A 24 22.44 -16.94 22.04
N ALA A 25 21.87 -17.81 21.19
CA ALA A 25 22.01 -19.26 21.37
C ALA A 25 23.49 -19.69 21.30
N VAL A 26 24.25 -19.16 20.32
CA VAL A 26 25.67 -19.42 20.19
C VAL A 26 26.46 -18.89 21.41
N ALA A 27 26.14 -17.68 21.88
CA ALA A 27 26.74 -17.09 23.06
C ALA A 27 26.48 -17.88 24.36
N THR A 28 25.38 -18.65 24.39
CA THR A 28 25.07 -19.55 25.52
C THR A 28 25.65 -20.95 25.41
N GLY A 29 26.47 -21.22 24.35
CA GLY A 29 27.22 -22.45 24.21
C GLY A 29 26.66 -23.44 23.16
N VAL A 30 25.60 -23.09 22.40
CA VAL A 30 25.13 -23.93 21.30
C VAL A 30 26.11 -23.79 20.12
N PRO A 31 26.66 -24.88 19.56
CA PRO A 31 27.53 -24.80 18.39
C PRO A 31 26.81 -24.14 17.22
N ARG A 32 27.51 -23.26 16.50
CA ARG A 32 26.90 -22.53 15.36
C ARG A 32 26.27 -23.45 14.31
N GLY A 33 26.88 -24.61 14.05
CA GLY A 33 26.36 -25.62 13.14
C GLY A 33 25.09 -26.34 13.62
N HIS A 34 24.68 -26.08 14.87
CA HIS A 34 23.46 -26.62 15.48
C HIS A 34 22.36 -25.55 15.62
N VAL A 35 22.54 -24.41 14.95
CA VAL A 35 21.53 -23.34 14.88
C VAL A 35 21.00 -23.26 13.46
N ALA A 36 19.73 -23.59 13.28
CA ALA A 36 19.04 -23.46 11.98
C ALA A 36 18.31 -22.10 11.93
N LEU A 37 18.66 -21.27 10.95
CA LEU A 37 17.90 -20.09 10.59
C LEU A 37 16.98 -20.46 9.41
N ALA A 38 15.68 -20.36 9.61
CA ALA A 38 14.69 -20.73 8.63
C ALA A 38 13.59 -19.66 8.55
N GLU A 39 13.23 -19.30 7.33
CA GLU A 39 12.05 -18.48 7.04
C GLU A 39 10.81 -19.38 6.89
N ASP A 40 9.64 -18.75 6.80
CA ASP A 40 8.39 -19.46 6.56
C ASP A 40 8.48 -20.31 5.29
N GLY A 41 7.97 -21.54 5.38
CA GLY A 41 8.03 -22.51 4.27
C GLY A 41 9.33 -23.33 4.18
N VAL A 42 10.38 -22.99 4.92
CA VAL A 42 11.59 -23.81 4.97
C VAL A 42 11.34 -25.09 5.77
N VAL A 43 11.68 -26.24 5.17
CA VAL A 43 11.61 -27.53 5.82
C VAL A 43 12.92 -27.81 6.52
N VAL A 44 12.87 -28.07 7.80
CA VAL A 44 14.03 -28.38 8.63
C VAL A 44 13.91 -29.79 9.17
N ASP A 45 14.88 -30.62 8.88
CA ASP A 45 14.99 -31.98 9.41
C ASP A 45 15.84 -32.03 10.67
N LEU A 46 15.39 -32.87 11.59
CA LEU A 46 16.14 -33.21 12.79
C LEU A 46 16.42 -34.71 12.77
N VAL A 47 17.62 -35.07 12.33
CA VAL A 47 18.04 -36.48 12.17
C VAL A 47 19.32 -36.71 12.97
N ASP A 48 19.35 -37.80 13.72
CA ASP A 48 20.51 -38.21 14.56
C ASP A 48 21.05 -37.13 15.48
N GLY A 49 20.15 -36.24 15.92
CA GLY A 49 20.49 -35.12 16.80
C GLY A 49 21.18 -33.95 16.09
N GLY A 50 21.25 -33.96 14.77
CA GLY A 50 21.67 -32.86 13.92
C GLY A 50 20.49 -32.14 13.29
N VAL A 51 20.63 -30.84 13.01
CA VAL A 51 19.64 -30.00 12.35
C VAL A 51 20.11 -29.62 10.98
N SER A 52 19.27 -29.77 9.93
CA SER A 52 19.61 -29.40 8.56
C SER A 52 18.39 -28.88 7.79
N ILE A 53 18.63 -28.03 6.79
CA ILE A 53 17.59 -27.59 5.88
C ILE A 53 17.41 -28.71 4.83
N ALA A 54 16.18 -29.25 4.73
CA ALA A 54 15.84 -30.37 3.85
C ALA A 54 15.10 -29.96 2.60
N GLY A 55 14.53 -28.75 2.56
CA GLY A 55 13.78 -28.26 1.42
C GLY A 55 12.91 -27.05 1.73
N ALA A 56 11.92 -26.81 0.90
CA ALA A 56 10.92 -25.76 1.12
C ALA A 56 9.56 -26.20 0.59
N VAL A 57 8.50 -25.71 1.23
CA VAL A 57 7.10 -25.84 0.78
C VAL A 57 6.57 -24.45 0.41
N PRO A 58 5.63 -24.37 -0.56
CA PRO A 58 4.97 -23.11 -0.82
C PRO A 58 4.27 -22.58 0.44
N CYS A 59 4.58 -21.36 0.80
CA CYS A 59 3.90 -20.66 1.87
C CYS A 59 3.52 -19.25 1.41
N GLY A 60 2.56 -18.63 2.07
CA GLY A 60 2.10 -17.27 1.76
C GLY A 60 1.48 -16.63 2.99
N TYR A 61 1.21 -15.34 2.88
CA TYR A 61 0.56 -14.59 3.93
C TYR A 61 -0.96 -14.70 3.80
N VAL A 62 -1.63 -14.98 4.89
CA VAL A 62 -3.08 -14.84 5.02
C VAL A 62 -3.33 -13.58 5.82
N TYR A 63 -3.85 -12.56 5.14
CA TYR A 63 -4.14 -11.29 5.79
C TYR A 63 -5.44 -11.36 6.55
N VAL A 64 -5.46 -10.79 7.75
CA VAL A 64 -6.65 -10.68 8.61
C VAL A 64 -7.00 -9.19 8.73
N ASP A 65 -8.24 -8.84 8.38
CA ASP A 65 -8.77 -7.50 8.53
C ASP A 65 -10.04 -7.54 9.39
N GLY A 66 -9.90 -7.17 10.66
CA GLY A 66 -10.98 -7.30 11.65
C GLY A 66 -11.42 -8.77 11.82
N SER A 67 -12.66 -9.07 11.46
CA SER A 67 -13.22 -10.43 11.51
C SER A 67 -13.04 -11.22 10.20
N SER A 68 -12.52 -10.62 9.15
CA SER A 68 -12.36 -11.23 7.83
C SER A 68 -10.97 -11.87 7.70
N VAL A 69 -10.94 -13.17 7.46
CA VAL A 69 -9.71 -13.94 7.21
C VAL A 69 -9.57 -14.21 5.72
N GLY A 70 -8.43 -13.85 5.13
CA GLY A 70 -8.16 -14.08 3.71
C GLY A 70 -8.90 -13.16 2.74
N GLY A 71 -9.70 -12.20 3.24
CA GLY A 71 -10.51 -11.28 2.42
C GLY A 71 -9.85 -9.93 2.12
N ALA A 72 -8.62 -9.68 2.56
CA ALA A 72 -7.89 -8.49 2.17
C ALA A 72 -7.39 -8.67 0.73
N ASP A 73 -8.22 -8.28 -0.24
CA ASP A 73 -7.87 -8.24 -1.64
C ASP A 73 -6.59 -7.40 -1.82
N GLU A 74 -5.74 -7.81 -2.74
CA GLU A 74 -4.50 -7.11 -3.10
C GLU A 74 -4.77 -5.63 -3.44
N THR A 75 -5.92 -5.36 -4.03
CA THR A 75 -6.42 -4.01 -4.33
C THR A 75 -6.61 -3.17 -3.07
N LEU A 76 -7.23 -3.73 -2.02
CA LEU A 76 -7.45 -3.03 -0.75
C LEU A 76 -6.13 -2.69 -0.05
N LEU A 77 -5.18 -3.62 -0.07
CA LEU A 77 -3.85 -3.39 0.51
C LEU A 77 -3.06 -2.34 -0.27
N LYS A 78 -3.21 -2.32 -1.59
CA LYS A 78 -2.60 -1.29 -2.46
C LYS A 78 -3.18 0.09 -2.15
N ASP A 79 -4.50 0.20 -2.04
CA ASP A 79 -5.18 1.45 -1.70
C ASP A 79 -4.74 1.97 -0.33
N ARG A 80 -4.68 1.11 0.68
CA ARG A 80 -4.16 1.49 2.01
C ARG A 80 -2.73 2.00 1.98
N ARG A 81 -1.85 1.39 1.15
CA ARG A 81 -0.46 1.87 0.97
C ARG A 81 -0.45 3.25 0.32
N ILE A 82 -1.24 3.47 -0.73
CA ILE A 82 -1.33 4.77 -1.39
C ILE A 82 -1.84 5.83 -0.40
N LEU A 83 -2.91 5.54 0.34
CA LEU A 83 -3.47 6.46 1.34
C LEU A 83 -2.45 6.81 2.42
N ARG A 84 -1.67 5.82 2.90
CA ARG A 84 -0.63 6.03 3.91
C ARG A 84 0.53 6.87 3.38
N ASP A 85 1.04 6.54 2.20
CA ASP A 85 2.30 7.08 1.70
C ASP A 85 2.10 8.38 0.91
N GLU A 86 0.99 8.51 0.20
CA GLU A 86 0.74 9.57 -0.78
C GLU A 86 -0.45 10.47 -0.41
N GLY A 87 -1.36 10.00 0.47
CA GLY A 87 -2.59 10.70 0.81
C GLY A 87 -3.68 10.60 -0.25
N PHE A 88 -4.71 11.45 -0.14
CA PHE A 88 -5.78 11.48 -1.14
C PHE A 88 -6.25 12.91 -1.46
N ILE A 89 -6.91 13.05 -2.62
CA ILE A 89 -7.57 14.26 -3.08
C ILE A 89 -9.01 13.91 -3.42
N SER A 90 -9.96 14.64 -2.83
CA SER A 90 -11.36 14.67 -3.24
C SER A 90 -11.59 15.83 -4.21
N VAL A 91 -12.31 15.57 -5.30
CA VAL A 91 -12.69 16.60 -6.26
C VAL A 91 -14.19 16.51 -6.51
N ILE A 92 -14.94 17.50 -6.06
CA ILE A 92 -16.39 17.56 -6.19
C ILE A 92 -16.75 18.53 -7.32
N VAL A 93 -17.53 18.03 -8.30
CA VAL A 93 -18.03 18.85 -9.42
C VAL A 93 -19.50 18.55 -9.62
N VAL A 94 -20.31 19.56 -9.62
CA VAL A 94 -21.75 19.45 -9.94
C VAL A 94 -21.97 19.78 -11.40
N ILE A 95 -22.53 18.84 -12.17
CA ILE A 95 -22.84 19.00 -13.59
C ILE A 95 -24.35 18.93 -13.77
N ASP A 96 -24.91 19.93 -14.40
CA ASP A 96 -26.32 19.95 -14.78
C ASP A 96 -26.57 18.87 -15.85
N SER A 97 -27.42 17.89 -15.53
CA SER A 97 -27.71 16.74 -16.40
C SER A 97 -28.42 17.11 -17.69
N MET A 98 -29.17 18.24 -17.71
CA MET A 98 -29.94 18.70 -18.87
C MET A 98 -29.05 19.47 -19.85
N THR A 99 -28.22 20.36 -19.34
CA THR A 99 -27.36 21.23 -20.17
C THR A 99 -25.96 20.66 -20.36
N GLY A 100 -25.54 19.75 -19.46
CA GLY A 100 -24.19 19.24 -19.39
C GLY A 100 -23.16 20.27 -18.91
N LYS A 101 -23.58 21.42 -18.40
CA LYS A 101 -22.66 22.46 -17.91
C LYS A 101 -22.29 22.25 -16.47
N VAL A 102 -21.11 22.69 -16.08
CA VAL A 102 -20.69 22.73 -14.68
C VAL A 102 -21.57 23.76 -13.96
N ALA A 103 -22.34 23.31 -12.99
CA ALA A 103 -23.26 24.13 -12.17
C ALA A 103 -22.58 24.63 -10.89
N ALA A 104 -21.65 23.85 -10.30
CA ALA A 104 -20.85 24.25 -9.14
C ALA A 104 -19.53 23.45 -9.07
N GLY A 105 -18.57 24.01 -8.34
CA GLY A 105 -17.21 23.45 -8.23
C GLY A 105 -16.33 23.88 -9.41
N PRO A 106 -15.15 23.25 -9.61
CA PRO A 106 -14.61 22.16 -8.83
C PRO A 106 -14.16 22.57 -7.42
N GLU A 107 -14.59 21.84 -6.40
CA GLU A 107 -14.07 21.92 -5.05
C GLU A 107 -13.01 20.85 -4.86
N ILE A 108 -11.81 21.23 -4.44
CA ILE A 108 -10.67 20.32 -4.31
C ILE A 108 -10.21 20.36 -2.86
N THR A 109 -10.20 19.19 -2.22
CA THR A 109 -9.74 19.02 -0.84
C THR A 109 -8.74 17.87 -0.79
N ALA A 110 -7.63 18.06 -0.07
CA ALA A 110 -6.61 17.02 0.10
C ALA A 110 -6.37 16.68 1.57
N ARG A 111 -5.89 15.47 1.81
CA ARG A 111 -5.45 15.02 3.14
C ARG A 111 -4.20 14.16 3.01
N GLY A 112 -3.29 14.34 3.97
CA GLY A 112 -2.12 13.50 4.14
C GLY A 112 -0.82 13.99 3.50
N PHE A 113 -0.83 15.13 2.75
CA PHE A 113 0.40 15.63 2.11
C PHE A 113 0.46 17.14 1.85
N VAL A 114 -0.60 17.88 2.07
CA VAL A 114 -0.64 19.34 2.03
C VAL A 114 -1.26 19.88 3.32
N GLU A 115 -0.81 21.04 3.75
CA GLU A 115 -1.31 21.72 4.95
C GLU A 115 -2.51 22.61 4.62
N ASP A 116 -2.53 23.20 3.41
CA ASP A 116 -3.56 24.11 2.96
C ASP A 116 -4.02 23.77 1.52
N ASP A 117 -5.32 23.74 1.31
CA ASP A 117 -5.95 23.46 0.03
C ASP A 117 -5.82 24.62 -0.98
N VAL A 118 -5.38 25.81 -0.56
CA VAL A 118 -5.13 27.00 -1.42
C VAL A 118 -4.16 26.68 -2.58
N ILE A 119 -3.25 25.72 -2.39
CA ILE A 119 -2.33 25.29 -3.45
C ILE A 119 -3.08 24.81 -4.71
N PHE A 120 -4.32 24.33 -4.57
CA PHE A 120 -5.12 23.81 -5.69
C PHE A 120 -5.78 24.91 -6.53
N ASP A 121 -5.75 26.18 -6.11
CA ASP A 121 -6.25 27.30 -6.92
C ASP A 121 -5.49 27.41 -8.23
N GLU A 122 -4.24 26.96 -8.27
CA GLU A 122 -3.41 26.91 -9.49
C GLU A 122 -3.89 25.88 -10.52
N VAL A 123 -4.47 24.76 -10.10
CA VAL A 123 -4.96 23.70 -10.99
C VAL A 123 -6.44 23.88 -11.34
N ARG A 124 -7.22 24.61 -10.56
CA ARG A 124 -8.65 24.83 -10.77
C ARG A 124 -9.00 25.31 -12.17
N PRO A 125 -8.37 26.37 -12.73
CA PRO A 125 -8.67 26.82 -14.08
C PRO A 125 -8.36 25.78 -15.17
N LYS A 126 -7.31 24.99 -14.96
CA LYS A 126 -6.93 23.91 -15.89
C LYS A 126 -7.94 22.77 -15.87
N LEU A 127 -8.45 22.44 -14.69
CA LEU A 127 -9.48 21.43 -14.53
C LEU A 127 -10.80 21.88 -15.15
N GLU A 128 -11.20 23.13 -14.93
CA GLU A 128 -12.40 23.73 -15.54
C GLU A 128 -12.31 23.73 -17.07
N ALA A 129 -11.16 24.13 -17.63
CA ALA A 129 -10.93 24.08 -19.06
C ALA A 129 -10.99 22.65 -19.64
N ALA A 130 -10.40 21.68 -18.95
CA ALA A 130 -10.44 20.28 -19.37
C ALA A 130 -11.86 19.69 -19.34
N LEU A 131 -12.64 20.02 -18.33
CA LEU A 131 -14.05 19.64 -18.23
C LEU A 131 -14.89 20.29 -19.34
N ALA A 132 -14.73 21.61 -19.54
CA ALA A 132 -15.44 22.33 -20.61
C ALA A 132 -15.13 21.75 -22.01
N GLU A 133 -13.88 21.42 -22.28
CA GLU A 133 -13.45 20.79 -23.53
C GLU A 133 -14.10 19.40 -23.70
N ALA A 134 -14.05 18.55 -22.65
CA ALA A 134 -14.67 17.23 -22.72
C ALA A 134 -16.18 17.32 -22.97
N ILE A 135 -16.86 18.21 -22.26
CA ILE A 135 -18.29 18.47 -22.39
C ILE A 135 -18.63 18.99 -23.80
N SER A 136 -17.82 19.89 -24.36
CA SER A 136 -18.01 20.42 -25.72
C SER A 136 -17.89 19.34 -26.79
N ARG A 137 -17.07 18.31 -26.54
CA ARG A 137 -16.95 17.11 -27.41
C ARG A 137 -18.06 16.09 -27.21
N GLY A 138 -19.05 16.39 -26.37
CA GLY A 138 -20.21 15.53 -26.14
C GLY A 138 -20.05 14.48 -25.03
N VAL A 139 -18.96 14.53 -24.26
CA VAL A 139 -18.78 13.63 -23.11
C VAL A 139 -19.86 13.95 -22.05
N ARG A 140 -20.64 12.94 -21.69
CA ARG A 140 -21.71 13.03 -20.68
C ARG A 140 -21.63 11.90 -19.64
N ASP A 141 -20.86 10.87 -19.95
CA ASP A 141 -20.70 9.73 -19.06
C ASP A 141 -19.88 10.14 -17.82
N THR A 142 -20.41 9.80 -16.64
CA THR A 142 -19.81 10.15 -15.35
C THR A 142 -18.41 9.57 -15.21
N HIS A 143 -18.21 8.33 -15.65
CA HIS A 143 -16.91 7.68 -15.53
C HIS A 143 -15.85 8.36 -16.43
N GLU A 144 -16.23 8.75 -17.65
CA GLU A 144 -15.34 9.48 -18.56
C GLU A 144 -14.96 10.85 -18.00
N LEU A 145 -15.92 11.59 -17.43
CA LEU A 145 -15.67 12.87 -16.76
C LEU A 145 -14.77 12.72 -15.54
N GLN A 146 -14.97 11.67 -14.74
CA GLN A 146 -14.07 11.34 -13.64
C GLN A 146 -12.62 11.06 -14.13
N GLN A 147 -12.46 10.41 -15.28
CA GLN A 147 -11.13 10.19 -15.86
C GLN A 147 -10.47 11.49 -16.33
N VAL A 148 -11.25 12.45 -16.84
CA VAL A 148 -10.75 13.79 -17.18
C VAL A 148 -10.23 14.48 -15.92
N ILE A 149 -10.98 14.45 -14.82
CA ILE A 149 -10.59 15.03 -13.54
C ILE A 149 -9.30 14.37 -13.02
N ARG A 150 -9.26 13.03 -12.99
CA ARG A 150 -8.07 12.30 -12.53
C ARG A 150 -6.82 12.65 -13.33
N ARG A 151 -6.92 12.76 -14.65
CA ARG A 151 -5.80 13.13 -15.51
C ARG A 151 -5.32 14.56 -15.29
N ALA A 152 -6.25 15.52 -15.21
CA ALA A 152 -5.93 16.93 -15.03
C ALA A 152 -5.26 17.18 -13.67
N VAL A 153 -5.88 16.72 -12.59
CA VAL A 153 -5.37 16.91 -11.23
C VAL A 153 -4.12 16.09 -11.00
N GLY A 154 -4.11 14.80 -11.36
CA GLY A 154 -2.98 13.90 -11.15
C GLY A 154 -1.73 14.33 -11.93
N GLY A 155 -1.92 14.80 -13.17
CA GLY A 155 -0.82 15.36 -13.97
C GLY A 155 -0.22 16.62 -13.36
N TRP A 156 -1.03 17.48 -12.76
CA TRP A 156 -0.55 18.68 -12.07
C TRP A 156 0.17 18.32 -10.74
N VAL A 157 -0.45 17.49 -9.90
CA VAL A 157 0.14 17.05 -8.62
C VAL A 157 1.47 16.35 -8.83
N GLY A 158 1.55 15.45 -9.81
CA GLY A 158 2.79 14.74 -10.12
C GLY A 158 3.94 15.67 -10.54
N ARG A 159 3.65 16.75 -11.27
CA ARG A 159 4.67 17.74 -11.67
C ARG A 159 5.03 18.73 -10.56
N LYS A 160 4.03 19.24 -9.85
CA LYS A 160 4.21 20.31 -8.86
C LYS A 160 4.68 19.80 -7.50
N ILE A 161 4.07 18.72 -7.02
CA ILE A 161 4.25 18.20 -5.66
C ILE A 161 5.10 16.92 -5.66
N ARG A 162 5.26 16.27 -6.83
CA ARG A 162 6.00 15.00 -7.00
C ARG A 162 5.43 13.85 -6.17
N ARG A 163 4.10 13.83 -5.99
CA ARG A 163 3.34 12.77 -5.33
C ARG A 163 2.30 12.16 -6.25
N ARG A 164 1.77 11.00 -5.85
CA ARG A 164 0.74 10.27 -6.60
C ARG A 164 -0.41 9.87 -5.69
N PRO A 165 -1.12 10.84 -5.10
CA PRO A 165 -2.21 10.58 -4.18
C PRO A 165 -3.37 9.86 -4.88
N MET A 166 -4.22 9.21 -4.09
CA MET A 166 -5.48 8.71 -4.57
C MET A 166 -6.40 9.88 -4.92
N ILE A 167 -6.92 9.94 -6.15
CA ILE A 167 -7.83 11.01 -6.60
C ILE A 167 -9.22 10.44 -6.72
N ILE A 168 -10.17 11.02 -5.98
CA ILE A 168 -11.56 10.60 -5.86
C ILE A 168 -12.45 11.71 -6.41
N PRO A 169 -12.80 11.68 -7.71
CA PRO A 169 -13.79 12.59 -8.29
C PRO A 169 -15.19 12.14 -7.91
N THR A 170 -16.04 13.10 -7.54
CA THR A 170 -17.45 12.90 -7.17
C THR A 170 -18.32 13.92 -7.87
#